data_d09393c1a7e8391ca7d95edba08f9329
#
_entry.id   d09393c1a7e8391ca7d95edba08f9329
#
_cell.length_a   1.000
_cell.length_b   1.000
_cell.length_c   1.000
_cell.angle_alpha   90.00
_cell.angle_beta   90.00
_cell.angle_gamma   90.00
#
_symmetry.space_group_name_H-M   'P 1'
#
loop_
_entity.id
_entity.type
_entity.pdbx_description
1 polymer ?
#
loop_
_entity_poly.entity_id
_entity_poly.type
_entity_poly.pdbx_seq_one_letter_code
_entity_poly.pdbx_strand_id
1 'polypeptide(L)'
;MARTLEFDRSATLNKAIILFWQKGYQAASLPDLLEAMGISRSSFYATFGDKRSLYIECLALFGKRTRDFLLKAKSEHKPLDALRAFFESTVSEQRGQRTEWGRMMVNTVLELANVDDDLSARAGNLLADMQTEFDKCLRDAGLPPKRAREYASFLMQFNEGIRVSSRRKVAREQQLTDIDTVFRLIGSVIN
;
A
#
# COMPACT_ATOMS: atom_id res chain seq x y z
N MET A 1 11.13 -34.55 -13.94
CA MET A 1 10.28 -34.53 -12.72
C MET A 1 10.32 -33.14 -12.14
N ALA A 2 9.17 -32.45 -12.08
CA ALA A 2 9.08 -31.15 -11.43
C ALA A 2 9.34 -31.35 -9.93
N ARG A 3 10.35 -30.67 -9.40
CA ARG A 3 10.69 -30.69 -7.97
C ARG A 3 9.53 -30.03 -7.23
N THR A 4 8.84 -30.78 -6.39
CA THR A 4 7.77 -30.27 -5.53
C THR A 4 8.31 -29.10 -4.72
N LEU A 5 7.64 -27.94 -4.76
CA LEU A 5 7.98 -26.79 -3.92
C LEU A 5 7.82 -27.23 -2.45
N GLU A 6 8.93 -27.31 -1.70
CA GLU A 6 8.95 -27.72 -0.28
C GLU A 6 8.45 -26.61 0.68
N PHE A 7 7.90 -25.50 0.15
CA PHE A 7 7.45 -24.36 0.95
C PHE A 7 6.18 -23.74 0.40
N ASP A 8 5.38 -23.13 1.27
CA ASP A 8 4.24 -22.32 0.88
C ASP A 8 4.72 -21.00 0.23
N ARG A 9 4.52 -20.91 -1.10
CA ARG A 9 4.92 -19.74 -1.89
C ARG A 9 4.24 -18.45 -1.43
N SER A 10 2.97 -18.53 -1.03
CA SER A 10 2.20 -17.36 -0.57
C SER A 10 2.72 -16.86 0.78
N ALA A 11 2.96 -17.77 1.73
CA ALA A 11 3.55 -17.41 3.02
C ALA A 11 4.95 -16.84 2.87
N THR A 12 5.75 -17.41 1.95
CA THR A 12 7.11 -16.95 1.66
C THR A 12 7.12 -15.56 1.03
N LEU A 13 6.21 -15.29 0.08
CA LEU A 13 6.05 -13.97 -0.53
C LEU A 13 5.62 -12.91 0.52
N ASN A 14 4.77 -13.28 1.48
CA ASN A 14 4.39 -12.40 2.58
C ASN A 14 5.59 -11.99 3.44
N LYS A 15 6.49 -12.92 3.73
CA LYS A 15 7.72 -12.62 4.49
C LYS A 15 8.64 -11.66 3.72
N ALA A 16 8.75 -11.84 2.39
CA ALA A 16 9.49 -10.92 1.54
C ALA A 16 8.88 -9.50 1.54
N ILE A 17 7.55 -9.38 1.45
CA ILE A 17 6.85 -8.09 1.55
C ILE A 17 7.19 -7.38 2.86
N ILE A 18 7.14 -8.08 3.99
CA ILE A 18 7.47 -7.51 5.30
C ILE A 18 8.91 -7.02 5.33
N LEU A 19 9.87 -7.79 4.82
CA LEU A 19 11.27 -7.39 4.78
C LEU A 19 11.50 -6.16 3.90
N PHE A 20 10.96 -6.15 2.69
CA PHE A 20 11.07 -5.00 1.80
C PHE A 20 10.39 -3.75 2.37
N TRP A 21 9.28 -3.92 3.04
CA TRP A 21 8.62 -2.81 3.72
C TRP A 21 9.49 -2.23 4.85
N GLN A 22 10.19 -3.07 5.60
CA GLN A 22 11.04 -2.64 6.72
C GLN A 22 12.34 -1.98 6.26
N LYS A 23 13.03 -2.62 5.30
CA LYS A 23 14.38 -2.22 4.87
C LYS A 23 14.38 -1.36 3.59
N GLY A 24 13.33 -1.39 2.77
CA GLY A 24 13.33 -0.88 1.40
C GLY A 24 13.90 -1.89 0.41
N TYR A 25 13.89 -1.53 -0.86
CA TYR A 25 14.40 -2.39 -1.93
C TYR A 25 15.92 -2.49 -1.91
N GLN A 26 16.64 -1.36 -1.85
CA GLN A 26 18.10 -1.35 -1.97
C GLN A 26 18.78 -2.06 -0.79
N ALA A 27 18.38 -1.72 0.42
CA ALA A 27 18.99 -2.25 1.64
C ALA A 27 18.62 -3.70 1.97
N ALA A 28 17.55 -4.25 1.39
CA ALA A 28 17.22 -5.68 1.53
C ALA A 28 18.19 -6.53 0.70
N SER A 29 19.18 -7.15 1.36
CA SER A 29 20.13 -8.03 0.69
C SER A 29 19.54 -9.40 0.36
N LEU A 30 20.15 -10.15 -0.57
CA LEU A 30 19.74 -11.53 -0.84
C LEU A 30 19.85 -12.44 0.40
N PRO A 31 20.92 -12.39 1.20
CA PRO A 31 20.96 -13.14 2.47
C PRO A 31 19.79 -12.82 3.40
N ASP A 32 19.44 -11.54 3.59
CA ASP A 32 18.28 -11.14 4.39
C ASP A 32 16.98 -11.76 3.88
N LEU A 33 16.79 -11.74 2.54
CA LEU A 33 15.60 -12.33 1.92
C LEU A 33 15.54 -13.84 2.15
N LEU A 34 16.64 -14.56 1.93
CA LEU A 34 16.71 -16.02 2.14
C LEU A 34 16.40 -16.39 3.59
N GLU A 35 16.96 -15.66 4.55
CA GLU A 35 16.72 -15.83 5.98
C GLU A 35 15.26 -15.57 6.33
N ALA A 36 14.72 -14.39 5.97
CA ALA A 36 13.34 -14.03 6.27
C ALA A 36 12.32 -14.98 5.63
N MET A 37 12.56 -15.38 4.38
CA MET A 37 11.70 -16.28 3.63
C MET A 37 11.81 -17.73 4.09
N GLY A 38 12.95 -18.13 4.69
CA GLY A 38 13.22 -19.48 5.14
C GLY A 38 13.42 -20.48 4.00
N ILE A 39 14.05 -20.04 2.90
CA ILE A 39 14.29 -20.85 1.71
C ILE A 39 15.77 -20.85 1.29
N SER A 40 16.20 -21.92 0.61
CA SER A 40 17.54 -21.99 0.07
C SER A 40 17.74 -21.02 -1.11
N ARG A 41 18.99 -20.66 -1.38
CA ARG A 41 19.38 -19.86 -2.54
C ARG A 41 18.90 -20.49 -3.87
N SER A 42 19.04 -21.80 -4.01
CA SER A 42 18.60 -22.52 -5.21
C SER A 42 17.09 -22.47 -5.38
N SER A 43 16.31 -22.63 -4.28
CA SER A 43 14.85 -22.51 -4.31
C SER A 43 14.41 -21.08 -4.64
N PHE A 44 15.12 -20.08 -4.13
CA PHE A 44 14.86 -18.66 -4.44
C PHE A 44 14.95 -18.39 -5.94
N TYR A 45 16.09 -18.73 -6.55
CA TYR A 45 16.28 -18.49 -7.98
C TYR A 45 15.33 -19.30 -8.86
N ALA A 46 15.05 -20.54 -8.49
CA ALA A 46 14.12 -21.39 -9.22
C ALA A 46 12.67 -20.86 -9.17
N THR A 47 12.29 -20.19 -8.08
CA THR A 47 10.89 -19.75 -7.87
C THR A 47 10.64 -18.30 -8.27
N PHE A 48 11.60 -17.42 -7.99
CA PHE A 48 11.42 -15.97 -8.11
C PHE A 48 12.35 -15.34 -9.15
N GLY A 49 13.34 -16.08 -9.66
CA GLY A 49 14.33 -15.60 -10.63
C GLY A 49 15.40 -14.75 -9.96
N ASP A 50 15.06 -13.53 -9.58
CA ASP A 50 15.98 -12.59 -8.94
C ASP A 50 15.25 -11.68 -7.92
N LYS A 51 16.02 -10.84 -7.23
CA LYS A 51 15.47 -9.88 -6.24
C LYS A 51 14.49 -8.91 -6.87
N ARG A 52 14.77 -8.46 -8.11
CA ARG A 52 13.93 -7.50 -8.82
C ARG A 52 12.59 -8.12 -9.19
N SER A 53 12.59 -9.31 -9.73
CA SER A 53 11.38 -10.07 -10.07
C SER A 53 10.53 -10.35 -8.85
N LEU A 54 11.15 -10.78 -7.74
CA LEU A 54 10.47 -10.94 -6.45
C LEU A 54 9.85 -9.62 -5.97
N TYR A 55 10.56 -8.49 -6.11
CA TYR A 55 10.05 -7.20 -5.69
C TYR A 55 8.84 -6.75 -6.49
N ILE A 56 8.84 -6.96 -7.81
CA ILE A 56 7.70 -6.69 -8.70
C ILE A 56 6.47 -7.48 -8.24
N GLU A 57 6.63 -8.77 -7.92
CA GLU A 57 5.55 -9.58 -7.40
C GLU A 57 5.04 -9.07 -6.03
N CYS A 58 5.95 -8.68 -5.16
CA CYS A 58 5.62 -8.10 -3.86
C CYS A 58 4.81 -6.81 -4.01
N LEU A 59 5.24 -5.90 -4.91
CA LEU A 59 4.53 -4.66 -5.22
C LEU A 59 3.12 -4.93 -5.77
N ALA A 60 3.00 -5.82 -6.73
CA ALA A 60 1.71 -6.18 -7.34
C ALA A 60 0.74 -6.77 -6.30
N LEU A 61 1.22 -7.71 -5.48
CA LEU A 61 0.40 -8.30 -4.41
C LEU A 61 0.01 -7.28 -3.36
N PHE A 62 0.92 -6.38 -3.02
CA PHE A 62 0.67 -5.30 -2.07
C PHE A 62 -0.39 -4.33 -2.60
N GLY A 63 -0.25 -3.86 -3.84
CA GLY A 63 -1.24 -3.00 -4.50
C GLY A 63 -2.62 -3.65 -4.57
N LYS A 64 -2.67 -4.93 -4.97
CA LYS A 64 -3.91 -5.70 -4.99
C LYS A 64 -4.59 -5.73 -3.62
N ARG A 65 -3.86 -6.07 -2.57
CA ARG A 65 -4.41 -6.15 -1.20
C ARG A 65 -4.93 -4.80 -0.70
N THR A 66 -4.21 -3.72 -1.01
CA THR A 66 -4.63 -2.36 -0.66
C THR A 66 -5.95 -2.01 -1.33
N ARG A 67 -6.09 -2.35 -2.61
CA ARG A 67 -7.33 -2.17 -3.36
C ARG A 67 -8.46 -3.05 -2.83
N ASP A 68 -8.20 -4.34 -2.61
CA ASP A 68 -9.19 -5.30 -2.09
C ASP A 68 -9.73 -4.84 -0.72
N PHE A 69 -8.87 -4.25 0.12
CA PHE A 69 -9.30 -3.67 1.39
C PHE A 69 -10.32 -2.54 1.20
N LEU A 70 -10.05 -1.60 0.28
CA LEU A 70 -10.98 -0.51 -0.01
C LEU A 70 -12.29 -1.03 -0.61
N LEU A 71 -12.22 -2.00 -1.54
CA LEU A 71 -13.41 -2.61 -2.14
C LEU A 71 -14.26 -3.33 -1.09
N LYS A 72 -13.62 -4.00 -0.14
CA LYS A 72 -14.32 -4.61 1.00
C LYS A 72 -14.99 -3.54 1.87
N ALA A 73 -14.29 -2.48 2.21
CA ALA A 73 -14.87 -1.37 2.98
C ALA A 73 -16.10 -0.76 2.26
N LYS A 74 -16.06 -0.64 0.93
CA LYS A 74 -17.20 -0.19 0.11
C LYS A 74 -18.41 -1.13 0.17
N SER A 75 -18.22 -2.42 0.37
CA SER A 75 -19.33 -3.36 0.51
C SER A 75 -19.98 -3.34 1.92
N GLU A 76 -19.26 -2.83 2.91
CA GLU A 76 -19.68 -2.81 4.32
C GLU A 76 -20.17 -1.44 4.81
N HIS A 77 -19.78 -0.35 4.10
CA HIS A 77 -20.02 1.04 4.51
C HIS A 77 -20.53 1.90 3.35
N LYS A 78 -21.14 3.06 3.70
CA LYS A 78 -21.40 4.11 2.70
C LYS A 78 -20.09 4.58 2.07
N PRO A 79 -20.11 5.09 0.82
CA PRO A 79 -18.88 5.39 0.08
C PRO A 79 -17.87 6.30 0.81
N LEU A 80 -18.35 7.38 1.47
CA LEU A 80 -17.46 8.28 2.21
C LEU A 80 -16.90 7.62 3.48
N ASP A 81 -17.72 6.83 4.19
CA ASP A 81 -17.31 6.09 5.38
C ASP A 81 -16.31 4.98 5.03
N ALA A 82 -16.44 4.35 3.85
CA ALA A 82 -15.50 3.37 3.34
C ALA A 82 -14.11 3.98 3.11
N LEU A 83 -14.05 5.18 2.51
CA LEU A 83 -12.80 5.93 2.37
C LEU A 83 -12.22 6.30 3.73
N ARG A 84 -13.04 6.80 4.66
CA ARG A 84 -12.60 7.11 6.02
C ARG A 84 -12.00 5.87 6.70
N ALA A 85 -12.68 4.73 6.68
CA ALA A 85 -12.19 3.47 7.24
C ALA A 85 -10.85 3.03 6.60
N PHE A 86 -10.69 3.25 5.28
CA PHE A 86 -9.41 3.01 4.61
C PHE A 86 -8.29 3.87 5.22
N PHE A 87 -8.51 5.17 5.40
CA PHE A 87 -7.51 6.07 5.99
C PHE A 87 -7.23 5.74 7.46
N GLU A 88 -8.24 5.48 8.26
CA GLU A 88 -8.08 5.06 9.67
C GLU A 88 -7.28 3.76 9.80
N SER A 89 -7.46 2.80 8.87
CA SER A 89 -6.69 1.57 8.84
C SER A 89 -5.20 1.82 8.64
N THR A 90 -4.82 2.95 8.01
CA THR A 90 -3.42 3.29 7.74
C THR A 90 -2.64 3.74 8.98
N VAL A 91 -3.33 4.13 10.04
CA VAL A 91 -2.76 4.60 11.31
C VAL A 91 -3.09 3.68 12.49
N SER A 92 -3.78 2.55 12.24
CA SER A 92 -4.14 1.58 13.27
C SER A 92 -2.91 0.85 13.81
N GLU A 93 -2.85 0.65 15.14
CA GLU A 93 -1.76 -0.06 15.83
C GLU A 93 -1.92 -1.58 15.87
N GLN A 94 -2.96 -2.13 15.26
CA GLN A 94 -3.13 -3.59 15.28
C GLN A 94 -1.89 -4.27 14.70
N ARG A 95 -1.06 -4.81 15.59
CA ARG A 95 0.13 -5.61 15.29
C ARG A 95 -0.29 -6.84 14.48
N GLY A 96 -0.21 -6.74 13.18
CA GLY A 96 -0.51 -7.85 12.28
C GLY A 96 -0.97 -7.33 10.93
N GLN A 97 -0.15 -7.47 9.92
CA GLN A 97 -0.38 -7.45 8.46
C GLN A 97 -1.21 -6.30 7.83
N ARG A 98 -2.01 -5.54 8.58
CA ARG A 98 -2.93 -4.53 8.02
C ARG A 98 -2.46 -3.08 8.11
N THR A 99 -1.67 -2.71 9.14
CA THR A 99 -1.18 -1.33 9.36
C THR A 99 -0.10 -0.89 8.40
N GLU A 100 0.42 -1.82 7.63
CA GLU A 100 1.57 -1.63 6.75
C GLU A 100 1.16 -1.23 5.33
N TRP A 101 -0.13 -1.25 5.02
CA TRP A 101 -0.68 -1.10 3.69
C TRP A 101 -0.60 0.35 3.19
N GLY A 102 0.07 0.55 2.06
CA GLY A 102 0.28 1.84 1.41
C GLY A 102 1.71 2.43 1.58
N ARG A 103 2.50 2.00 2.58
CA ARG A 103 3.87 2.51 2.75
C ARG A 103 4.82 2.00 1.66
N MET A 104 4.68 0.76 1.22
CA MET A 104 5.60 0.16 0.26
C MET A 104 5.60 0.92 -1.07
N MET A 105 4.43 1.25 -1.62
CA MET A 105 4.34 1.99 -2.90
C MET A 105 4.99 3.37 -2.81
N VAL A 106 4.64 4.17 -1.81
CA VAL A 106 5.21 5.51 -1.60
C VAL A 106 6.72 5.43 -1.36
N ASN A 107 7.16 4.48 -0.50
CA ASN A 107 8.59 4.28 -0.26
C ASN A 107 9.33 3.88 -1.55
N THR A 108 8.74 3.02 -2.38
CA THR A 108 9.35 2.62 -3.67
C THR A 108 9.57 3.81 -4.57
N VAL A 109 8.57 4.70 -4.71
CA VAL A 109 8.72 5.92 -5.52
C VAL A 109 9.84 6.79 -4.96
N LEU A 110 9.87 7.03 -3.65
CA LEU A 110 10.89 7.89 -3.01
C LEU A 110 12.31 7.29 -3.08
N GLU A 111 12.43 5.98 -2.93
CA GLU A 111 13.73 5.29 -2.90
C GLU A 111 14.31 5.10 -4.30
N LEU A 112 13.46 4.86 -5.30
CA LEU A 112 13.88 4.40 -6.62
C LEU A 112 13.71 5.45 -7.73
N ALA A 113 13.14 6.62 -7.44
CA ALA A 113 13.16 7.73 -8.38
C ALA A 113 14.60 8.06 -8.77
N ASN A 114 14.88 8.10 -10.07
CA ASN A 114 16.22 8.28 -10.65
C ASN A 114 17.25 7.15 -10.37
N VAL A 115 16.79 6.00 -9.86
CA VAL A 115 17.64 4.82 -9.58
C VAL A 115 17.17 3.60 -10.38
N ASP A 116 15.87 3.31 -10.35
CA ASP A 116 15.18 2.31 -11.17
C ASP A 116 13.81 2.86 -11.56
N ASP A 117 13.78 3.54 -12.71
CA ASP A 117 12.60 4.25 -13.20
C ASP A 117 11.44 3.30 -13.47
N ASP A 118 11.67 2.04 -13.87
CA ASP A 118 10.60 1.08 -14.10
C ASP A 118 9.95 0.64 -12.77
N LEU A 119 10.72 0.34 -11.74
CA LEU A 119 10.15 0.00 -10.42
C LEU A 119 9.43 1.20 -9.81
N SER A 120 9.99 2.40 -9.93
CA SER A 120 9.37 3.64 -9.49
C SER A 120 8.06 3.90 -10.22
N ALA A 121 8.03 3.75 -11.56
CA ALA A 121 6.82 3.91 -12.37
C ALA A 121 5.74 2.87 -12.01
N ARG A 122 6.12 1.61 -11.76
CA ARG A 122 5.17 0.57 -11.31
C ARG A 122 4.49 0.95 -10.00
N ALA A 123 5.25 1.44 -9.03
CA ALA A 123 4.70 1.92 -7.76
C ALA A 123 3.80 3.15 -7.96
N GLY A 124 4.22 4.10 -8.81
CA GLY A 124 3.42 5.27 -9.19
C GLY A 124 2.09 4.89 -9.84
N ASN A 125 2.09 3.91 -10.74
CA ASN A 125 0.86 3.41 -11.37
C ASN A 125 -0.11 2.80 -10.34
N LEU A 126 0.39 2.04 -9.37
CA LEU A 126 -0.45 1.49 -8.29
C LEU A 126 -1.06 2.61 -7.41
N LEU A 127 -0.33 3.70 -7.17
CA LEU A 127 -0.88 4.88 -6.48
C LEU A 127 -1.95 5.58 -7.33
N ALA A 128 -1.73 5.73 -8.63
CA ALA A 128 -2.71 6.30 -9.56
C ALA A 128 -3.99 5.44 -9.64
N ASP A 129 -3.86 4.11 -9.63
CA ASP A 129 -5.00 3.19 -9.55
C ASP A 129 -5.80 3.40 -8.26
N MET A 130 -5.12 3.57 -7.12
CA MET A 130 -5.79 3.86 -5.85
C MET A 130 -6.49 5.23 -5.86
N GLN A 131 -5.88 6.26 -6.47
CA GLN A 131 -6.52 7.57 -6.64
C GLN A 131 -7.79 7.45 -7.50
N THR A 132 -7.76 6.58 -8.51
CA THR A 132 -8.95 6.29 -9.34
C THR A 132 -10.06 5.64 -8.51
N GLU A 133 -9.73 4.74 -7.59
CA GLU A 133 -10.73 4.16 -6.69
C GLU A 133 -11.28 5.20 -5.70
N PHE A 134 -10.46 6.15 -5.23
CA PHE A 134 -10.95 7.27 -4.42
C PHE A 134 -11.94 8.16 -5.20
N ASP A 135 -11.63 8.49 -6.46
CA ASP A 135 -12.54 9.25 -7.34
C ASP A 135 -13.91 8.55 -7.48
N LYS A 136 -13.90 7.22 -7.71
CA LYS A 136 -15.14 6.43 -7.79
C LYS A 136 -15.93 6.50 -6.48
N CYS A 137 -15.29 6.30 -5.32
CA CYS A 137 -15.95 6.40 -4.02
C CYS A 137 -16.59 7.79 -3.79
N LEU A 138 -15.89 8.86 -4.17
CA LEU A 138 -16.38 10.22 -4.01
C LEU A 138 -17.55 10.53 -4.94
N ARG A 139 -17.57 9.98 -6.16
CA ARG A 139 -18.74 10.06 -7.06
C ARG A 139 -19.92 9.29 -6.50
N ASP A 140 -19.68 8.06 -6.02
CA ASP A 140 -20.70 7.23 -5.37
C ASP A 140 -21.27 7.92 -4.12
N ALA A 141 -20.48 8.78 -3.45
CA ALA A 141 -20.91 9.61 -2.33
C ALA A 141 -21.71 10.87 -2.74
N GLY A 142 -21.82 11.17 -4.04
CA GLY A 142 -22.62 12.28 -4.56
C GLY A 142 -21.82 13.47 -5.10
N LEU A 143 -20.49 13.44 -5.08
CA LEU A 143 -19.72 14.55 -5.65
C LEU A 143 -19.78 14.57 -7.19
N PRO A 144 -19.93 15.77 -7.81
CA PRO A 144 -19.81 15.91 -9.27
C PRO A 144 -18.44 15.43 -9.77
N PRO A 145 -18.34 14.89 -11.00
CA PRO A 145 -17.11 14.26 -11.51
C PRO A 145 -15.86 15.13 -11.45
N LYS A 146 -15.97 16.45 -11.65
CA LYS A 146 -14.83 17.36 -11.55
C LYS A 146 -14.33 17.47 -10.11
N ARG A 147 -15.24 17.69 -9.16
CA ARG A 147 -14.90 17.78 -7.73
C ARG A 147 -14.38 16.45 -7.18
N ALA A 148 -14.99 15.33 -7.56
CA ALA A 148 -14.52 14.00 -7.14
C ALA A 148 -13.05 13.79 -7.51
N ARG A 149 -12.62 14.16 -8.73
CA ARG A 149 -11.22 14.08 -9.15
C ARG A 149 -10.30 15.00 -8.34
N GLU A 150 -10.73 16.25 -8.08
CA GLU A 150 -9.97 17.22 -7.27
C GLU A 150 -9.75 16.68 -5.84
N TYR A 151 -10.81 16.19 -5.20
CA TYR A 151 -10.73 15.61 -3.86
C TYR A 151 -9.97 14.29 -3.83
N ALA A 152 -10.07 13.44 -4.87
CA ALA A 152 -9.29 12.22 -4.97
C ALA A 152 -7.78 12.50 -5.05
N SER A 153 -7.38 13.53 -5.81
CA SER A 153 -6.00 13.98 -5.86
C SER A 153 -5.52 14.51 -4.50
N PHE A 154 -6.33 15.35 -3.85
CA PHE A 154 -6.05 15.83 -2.50
C PHE A 154 -5.90 14.68 -1.48
N LEU A 155 -6.84 13.73 -1.49
CA LEU A 155 -6.80 12.57 -0.61
C LEU A 155 -5.56 11.69 -0.86
N MET A 156 -5.09 11.57 -2.10
CA MET A 156 -3.85 10.84 -2.38
C MET A 156 -2.65 11.55 -1.75
N GLN A 157 -2.50 12.86 -1.91
CA GLN A 157 -1.45 13.65 -1.26
C GLN A 157 -1.55 13.58 0.27
N PHE A 158 -2.77 13.64 0.82
CA PHE A 158 -3.01 13.47 2.25
C PHE A 158 -2.57 12.07 2.74
N ASN A 159 -2.88 11.01 1.99
CA ASN A 159 -2.42 9.66 2.26
C ASN A 159 -0.88 9.57 2.30
N GLU A 160 -0.19 10.21 1.36
CA GLU A 160 1.28 10.29 1.34
C GLU A 160 1.80 11.05 2.56
N GLY A 161 1.17 12.17 2.92
CA GLY A 161 1.48 12.96 4.11
C GLY A 161 1.35 12.17 5.43
N ILE A 162 0.30 11.37 5.58
CA ILE A 162 0.13 10.46 6.73
C ILE A 162 1.31 9.50 6.85
N ARG A 163 1.87 9.00 5.71
CA ARG A 163 3.03 8.10 5.73
C ARG A 163 4.28 8.77 6.29
N VAL A 164 4.52 10.01 5.90
CA VAL A 164 5.61 10.83 6.44
C VAL A 164 5.40 11.11 7.93
N SER A 165 4.19 11.51 8.32
CA SER A 165 3.81 11.78 9.71
C SER A 165 4.02 10.56 10.60
N SER A 166 3.65 9.36 10.13
CA SER A 166 3.88 8.11 10.86
C SER A 166 5.38 7.82 11.07
N ARG A 167 6.25 8.12 10.08
CA ARG A 167 7.70 8.00 10.24
C ARG A 167 8.28 9.03 11.21
N ARG A 168 7.70 10.23 11.27
CA ARG A 168 8.04 11.27 12.24
C ARG A 168 7.52 10.98 13.65
N LYS A 169 6.86 9.83 13.87
CA LYS A 169 6.25 9.41 15.13
C LYS A 169 5.21 10.42 15.66
N VAL A 170 4.48 11.08 14.76
CA VAL A 170 3.31 11.88 15.14
C VAL A 170 2.32 10.95 15.86
N ALA A 171 1.78 11.42 17.00
CA ALA A 171 0.86 10.63 17.81
C ALA A 171 -0.33 10.14 16.98
N ARG A 172 -0.74 8.90 17.18
CA ARG A 172 -1.85 8.26 16.48
C ARG A 172 -3.15 9.04 16.61
N GLU A 173 -3.43 9.51 17.82
CA GLU A 173 -4.62 10.31 18.12
C GLU A 173 -4.67 11.58 17.26
N GLN A 174 -3.52 12.23 17.06
CA GLN A 174 -3.44 13.40 16.18
C GLN A 174 -3.72 13.03 14.73
N GLN A 175 -3.16 11.92 14.24
CA GLN A 175 -3.40 11.47 12.86
C GLN A 175 -4.88 11.08 12.65
N LEU A 176 -5.54 10.46 13.63
CA LEU A 176 -6.98 10.16 13.58
C LEU A 176 -7.82 11.43 13.59
N THR A 177 -7.43 12.45 14.37
CA THR A 177 -8.08 13.76 14.39
C THR A 177 -7.95 14.46 13.03
N ASP A 178 -6.77 14.38 12.40
CA ASP A 178 -6.54 14.94 11.07
C ASP A 178 -7.40 14.23 10.01
N ILE A 179 -7.52 12.90 10.08
CA ILE A 179 -8.41 12.13 9.21
C ILE A 179 -9.86 12.55 9.42
N ASP A 180 -10.34 12.61 10.66
CA ASP A 180 -11.70 13.06 10.97
C ASP A 180 -11.99 14.46 10.42
N THR A 181 -11.04 15.37 10.58
CA THR A 181 -11.16 16.75 10.06
C THR A 181 -11.32 16.76 8.55
N VAL A 182 -10.49 16.00 7.81
CA VAL A 182 -10.57 15.92 6.34
C VAL A 182 -11.92 15.36 5.91
N PHE A 183 -12.36 14.25 6.49
CA PHE A 183 -13.63 13.62 6.08
C PHE A 183 -14.87 14.42 6.49
N ARG A 184 -14.83 15.17 7.59
CA ARG A 184 -15.88 16.13 7.96
C ARG A 184 -15.97 17.27 6.95
N LEU A 185 -14.84 17.84 6.52
CA LEU A 185 -14.81 18.88 5.50
C LEU A 185 -15.36 18.38 4.14
N ILE A 186 -14.97 17.18 3.72
CA ILE A 186 -15.50 16.57 2.48
C ILE A 186 -17.01 16.33 2.62
N GLY A 187 -17.47 15.80 3.75
CA GLY A 187 -18.88 15.53 4.02
C GLY A 187 -19.75 16.81 3.97
N SER A 188 -19.23 17.96 4.43
CA SER A 188 -19.95 19.24 4.37
C SER A 188 -20.16 19.79 2.96
N VAL A 189 -19.45 19.25 1.97
CA VAL A 189 -19.58 19.66 0.56
C VAL A 189 -20.50 18.71 -0.24
N ILE A 190 -20.77 17.52 0.31
CA ILE A 190 -21.65 16.51 -0.31
C ILE A 190 -23.11 16.79 0.04
N ASN A 191 -23.39 17.33 1.23
CA ASN A 191 -24.72 17.73 1.71
C ASN A 191 -25.06 19.15 1.26
#